data_04649d6bde263413122bf7d946d8f2f3
#
_entry.id   04649d6bde263413122bf7d946d8f2f3
#
_cell.length_a   1.000
_cell.length_b   1.000
_cell.length_c   1.000
_cell.angle_alpha   90.00
_cell.angle_beta   90.00
_cell.angle_gamma   90.00
#
_symmetry.space_group_name_H-M   'P 1'
#
loop_
_entity.id
_entity.type
_entity.pdbx_description
1 polymer ?
#
loop_
_entity_poly.entity_id
_entity_poly.type
_entity_poly.pdbx_seq_one_letter_code
_entity_poly.pdbx_strand_id
1 'polypeptide(L)'
;MFVDPTPSDIQILIFNLASITSNSYTFSMYIAILGRQPELGFAELQRIYKDKAIRVSKEACLLDVDYVNIDRLGGTVKLAKLFLRTNSNNWHQASETIKNTLIEEFKNQDKKITLGISAYDLKLNSKDVNKLGLAIKKNLKKLGTSIRIVPNQDLPYLSSATSFHNKLDKGDNKIELIIVKDQNEIIVGKLEGVQNISAYAMRDQKRPKRDAFVGMLPPKLAQIMINLALGDQEPKDKLLLDPFCGTGVLLQEALLMGLKVYGTDLSQKMIDYTKINLDWITNKKHLDSSIFLEQGDAMIHKWQITPNFIATETYLGQPFSAIPSKAKLDEVRKNCDHIVSSFLINLKDQISKDTTICLGVPAWRNHKDSFTRLNTVFELEKLGYKKVLDKTLIYARKDQIVARDILVLRLQ
;
A
#
# COMPACT_ATOMS: atom_id res chain seq x y z
N MET A 1 10.20 -48.54 -27.38
CA MET A 1 10.97 -48.07 -28.54
C MET A 1 10.81 -46.51 -28.52
N PHE A 2 11.78 -45.83 -28.00
CA PHE A 2 11.85 -44.38 -28.10
C PHE A 2 12.52 -44.07 -29.43
N VAL A 3 11.85 -43.32 -30.29
CA VAL A 3 12.41 -42.87 -31.57
C VAL A 3 13.08 -41.52 -31.27
N ASP A 4 14.39 -41.40 -31.51
CA ASP A 4 15.12 -40.14 -31.41
C ASP A 4 14.58 -39.13 -32.45
N PRO A 5 14.40 -37.87 -32.07
CA PRO A 5 13.88 -36.85 -33.00
C PRO A 5 14.90 -36.57 -34.11
N THR A 6 14.40 -36.39 -35.32
CA THR A 6 15.20 -36.12 -36.50
C THR A 6 15.73 -34.65 -36.50
N PRO A 7 16.81 -34.34 -37.24
CA PRO A 7 17.32 -32.98 -37.33
C PRO A 7 16.30 -31.91 -37.82
N SER A 8 15.29 -32.34 -38.58
CA SER A 8 14.13 -31.51 -38.99
C SER A 8 13.22 -31.14 -37.82
N ASP A 9 13.04 -32.06 -36.84
CA ASP A 9 12.18 -31.80 -35.67
C ASP A 9 12.85 -30.81 -34.71
N ILE A 10 14.19 -30.81 -34.63
CA ILE A 10 14.97 -29.86 -33.86
C ILE A 10 14.94 -28.48 -34.51
N GLN A 11 14.96 -28.36 -35.85
CA GLN A 11 14.84 -27.09 -36.55
C GLN A 11 13.44 -26.47 -36.38
N ILE A 12 12.37 -27.29 -36.40
CA ILE A 12 10.99 -26.81 -36.13
C ILE A 12 10.83 -26.35 -34.68
N LEU A 13 11.50 -27.01 -33.72
CA LEU A 13 11.49 -26.58 -32.32
C LEU A 13 12.26 -25.27 -32.11
N ILE A 14 13.38 -25.07 -32.82
CA ILE A 14 14.18 -23.81 -32.76
C ILE A 14 13.44 -22.69 -33.50
N PHE A 15 12.73 -22.96 -34.57
CA PHE A 15 11.90 -21.97 -35.28
C PHE A 15 10.68 -21.54 -34.47
N ASN A 16 10.05 -22.44 -33.73
CA ASN A 16 8.96 -22.11 -32.81
C ASN A 16 9.42 -21.36 -31.55
N LEU A 17 10.65 -21.56 -31.10
CA LEU A 17 11.24 -20.77 -30.02
C LEU A 17 11.68 -19.38 -30.49
N ALA A 18 12.08 -19.22 -31.74
CA ALA A 18 12.43 -17.91 -32.32
C ALA A 18 11.20 -17.08 -32.71
N SER A 19 10.05 -17.70 -32.99
CA SER A 19 8.80 -16.99 -33.30
C SER A 19 8.02 -16.53 -32.05
N ILE A 20 8.39 -17.02 -30.83
CA ILE A 20 7.85 -16.54 -29.56
C ILE A 20 8.51 -15.22 -29.12
N THR A 21 9.62 -14.81 -29.76
CA THR A 21 10.34 -13.56 -29.41
C THR A 21 9.89 -12.32 -30.21
N SER A 22 8.89 -12.40 -31.05
CA SER A 22 8.41 -11.27 -31.87
C SER A 22 6.91 -10.96 -31.77
N ASN A 23 6.18 -11.53 -30.81
CA ASN A 23 4.89 -10.98 -30.44
C ASN A 23 5.10 -9.92 -29.36
N SER A 24 5.17 -8.67 -29.80
CA SER A 24 5.11 -7.48 -28.94
C SER A 24 3.71 -7.33 -28.32
N TYR A 25 3.34 -8.25 -27.41
CA TYR A 25 2.46 -7.88 -26.33
C TYR A 25 3.31 -6.99 -25.40
N THR A 26 3.20 -5.68 -25.57
CA THR A 26 3.64 -4.72 -24.56
C THR A 26 2.77 -4.96 -23.33
N PHE A 27 3.09 -5.99 -22.53
CA PHE A 27 2.52 -6.12 -21.21
C PHE A 27 2.92 -4.88 -20.44
N SER A 28 1.92 -4.08 -20.12
CA SER A 28 2.11 -2.87 -19.34
C SER A 28 2.36 -3.30 -17.91
N MET A 29 3.63 -3.42 -17.51
CA MET A 29 4.01 -3.78 -16.15
C MET A 29 4.42 -2.56 -15.36
N TYR A 30 4.03 -2.54 -14.08
CA TYR A 30 4.46 -1.51 -13.15
C TYR A 30 5.35 -2.08 -12.05
N ILE A 31 6.28 -1.27 -11.59
CA ILE A 31 7.05 -1.50 -10.36
C ILE A 31 6.43 -0.64 -9.28
N ALA A 32 5.84 -1.27 -8.27
CA ALA A 32 5.29 -0.62 -7.08
C ALA A 32 6.33 -0.69 -5.94
N ILE A 33 6.76 0.48 -5.43
CA ILE A 33 7.63 0.56 -4.26
C ILE A 33 6.77 0.70 -3.01
N LEU A 34 6.96 -0.22 -2.07
CA LEU A 34 6.22 -0.33 -0.83
C LEU A 34 6.75 0.64 0.23
N GLY A 35 5.86 1.10 1.10
CA GLY A 35 6.19 1.98 2.21
C GLY A 35 6.81 1.23 3.40
N ARG A 36 6.82 1.90 4.57
CA ARG A 36 7.46 1.42 5.81
C ARG A 36 6.93 0.08 6.33
N GLN A 37 5.74 -0.33 5.92
CA GLN A 37 5.11 -1.60 6.28
C GLN A 37 4.92 -2.44 5.01
N PRO A 38 6.01 -3.00 4.45
CA PRO A 38 5.97 -3.63 3.14
C PRO A 38 5.02 -4.83 3.08
N GLU A 39 4.84 -5.55 4.21
CA GLU A 39 3.92 -6.67 4.28
C GLU A 39 2.45 -6.25 4.12
N LEU A 40 2.07 -5.13 4.74
CA LEU A 40 0.73 -4.54 4.59
C LEU A 40 0.52 -3.99 3.18
N GLY A 41 1.52 -3.29 2.64
CA GLY A 41 1.45 -2.78 1.26
C GLY A 41 1.35 -3.89 0.23
N PHE A 42 2.07 -5.00 0.42
CA PHE A 42 1.96 -6.16 -0.46
C PHE A 42 0.59 -6.85 -0.34
N ALA A 43 0.09 -7.04 0.88
CA ALA A 43 -1.24 -7.60 1.10
C ALA A 43 -2.34 -6.72 0.45
N GLU A 44 -2.21 -5.40 0.51
CA GLU A 44 -3.09 -4.47 -0.21
C GLU A 44 -3.06 -4.73 -1.72
N LEU A 45 -1.87 -4.80 -2.32
CA LEU A 45 -1.72 -5.07 -3.76
C LEU A 45 -2.28 -6.44 -4.15
N GLN A 46 -2.02 -7.49 -3.37
CA GLN A 46 -2.57 -8.83 -3.62
C GLN A 46 -4.11 -8.85 -3.52
N ARG A 47 -4.71 -8.06 -2.62
CA ARG A 47 -6.17 -7.98 -2.51
C ARG A 47 -6.79 -7.28 -3.71
N ILE A 48 -6.12 -6.27 -4.29
CA ILE A 48 -6.62 -5.51 -5.44
C ILE A 48 -6.33 -6.24 -6.76
N TYR A 49 -5.10 -6.73 -6.94
CA TYR A 49 -4.60 -7.22 -8.23
C TYR A 49 -4.44 -8.75 -8.29
N LYS A 50 -4.68 -9.46 -7.17
CA LYS A 50 -4.61 -10.93 -7.05
C LYS A 50 -3.24 -11.48 -7.48
N ASP A 51 -3.21 -12.47 -8.34
CA ASP A 51 -2.04 -13.11 -8.93
C ASP A 51 -1.20 -12.20 -9.83
N LYS A 52 -1.77 -11.09 -10.29
CA LYS A 52 -1.05 -10.04 -11.04
C LYS A 52 -0.11 -9.20 -10.18
N ALA A 53 -0.19 -9.30 -8.85
CA ALA A 53 0.74 -8.66 -7.92
C ALA A 53 1.82 -9.65 -7.50
N ILE A 54 3.01 -9.51 -8.06
CA ILE A 54 4.15 -10.40 -7.86
C ILE A 54 5.20 -9.69 -7.00
N ARG A 55 5.56 -10.28 -5.85
CA ARG A 55 6.62 -9.72 -5.03
C ARG A 55 7.98 -10.09 -5.59
N VAL A 56 8.79 -9.09 -5.92
CA VAL A 56 10.14 -9.29 -6.46
C VAL A 56 11.23 -9.08 -5.42
N SER A 57 10.96 -8.25 -4.42
CA SER A 57 11.91 -7.99 -3.34
C SER A 57 11.21 -7.57 -2.05
N LYS A 58 11.95 -7.21 -1.01
CA LYS A 58 11.36 -6.76 0.26
C LYS A 58 10.52 -5.50 0.09
N GLU A 59 10.99 -4.57 -0.72
CA GLU A 59 10.39 -3.22 -0.87
C GLU A 59 9.69 -3.03 -2.22
N ALA A 60 9.64 -4.05 -3.10
CA ALA A 60 9.09 -3.88 -4.44
C ALA A 60 8.22 -5.05 -4.91
N CYS A 61 7.20 -4.69 -5.70
CA CYS A 61 6.32 -5.63 -6.40
C CYS A 61 6.22 -5.26 -7.87
N LEU A 62 6.07 -6.27 -8.75
CA LEU A 62 5.61 -6.09 -10.12
C LEU A 62 4.09 -6.23 -10.14
N LEU A 63 3.44 -5.39 -10.95
CA LEU A 63 2.01 -5.45 -11.23
C LEU A 63 1.83 -5.63 -12.74
N ASP A 64 1.24 -6.76 -13.12
CA ASP A 64 0.92 -7.10 -14.51
C ASP A 64 -0.48 -6.57 -14.88
N VAL A 65 -0.58 -5.26 -15.05
CA VAL A 65 -1.83 -4.54 -15.33
C VAL A 65 -1.59 -3.34 -16.21
N ASP A 66 -2.60 -2.93 -16.96
CA ASP A 66 -2.50 -1.79 -17.88
C ASP A 66 -2.53 -0.42 -17.20
N TYR A 67 -3.11 -0.35 -16.00
CA TYR A 67 -3.27 0.90 -15.27
C TYR A 67 -3.27 0.69 -13.76
N VAL A 68 -2.63 1.60 -13.04
CA VAL A 68 -2.62 1.67 -11.57
C VAL A 68 -2.90 3.10 -11.13
N ASN A 69 -3.91 3.27 -10.29
CA ASN A 69 -4.15 4.54 -9.61
C ASN A 69 -3.40 4.57 -8.27
N ILE A 70 -2.25 5.26 -8.21
CA ILE A 70 -1.46 5.35 -6.99
C ILE A 70 -2.19 6.07 -5.85
N ASP A 71 -3.10 7.00 -6.13
CA ASP A 71 -3.86 7.73 -5.11
C ASP A 71 -4.85 6.83 -4.36
N ARG A 72 -5.19 5.66 -4.91
CA ARG A 72 -5.97 4.60 -4.25
C ARG A 72 -5.13 3.79 -3.25
N LEU A 73 -3.80 3.77 -3.37
CA LEU A 73 -2.92 2.86 -2.64
C LEU A 73 -2.31 3.50 -1.39
N GLY A 74 -2.66 2.99 -0.20
CA GLY A 74 -2.10 3.46 1.08
C GLY A 74 -0.68 2.96 1.31
N GLY A 75 -0.36 1.74 0.89
CA GLY A 75 0.91 1.04 1.12
C GLY A 75 1.99 1.27 0.07
N THR A 76 1.64 1.80 -1.12
CA THR A 76 2.58 2.08 -2.21
C THR A 76 3.03 3.53 -2.19
N VAL A 77 4.33 3.78 -2.21
CA VAL A 77 4.89 5.15 -2.13
C VAL A 77 5.36 5.71 -3.46
N LYS A 78 5.74 4.83 -4.39
CA LYS A 78 6.11 5.17 -5.78
C LYS A 78 5.59 4.11 -6.73
N LEU A 79 5.21 4.52 -7.92
CA LEU A 79 4.77 3.66 -9.01
C LEU A 79 5.58 4.02 -10.26
N ALA A 80 6.22 3.04 -10.86
CA ALA A 80 7.01 3.23 -12.06
C ALA A 80 6.58 2.25 -13.16
N LYS A 81 6.49 2.71 -14.39
CA LYS A 81 6.25 1.83 -15.54
C LYS A 81 7.54 1.11 -15.91
N LEU A 82 7.49 -0.20 -16.04
CA LEU A 82 8.65 -1.01 -16.41
C LEU A 82 9.19 -0.53 -17.76
N PHE A 83 10.48 -0.26 -17.81
CA PHE A 83 11.15 0.35 -18.95
C PHE A 83 12.25 -0.54 -19.51
N LEU A 84 13.01 -1.23 -18.63
CA LEU A 84 14.18 -2.00 -19.02
C LEU A 84 14.37 -3.21 -18.10
N ARG A 85 14.77 -4.35 -18.69
CA ARG A 85 15.33 -5.51 -18.01
C ARG A 85 16.79 -5.66 -18.44
N THR A 86 17.73 -5.83 -17.50
CA THR A 86 19.16 -5.77 -17.81
C THR A 86 19.78 -7.13 -18.12
N ASN A 87 19.04 -8.23 -17.95
CA ASN A 87 19.51 -9.60 -18.08
C ASN A 87 20.75 -9.93 -17.20
N SER A 88 20.98 -9.16 -16.15
CA SER A 88 22.08 -9.33 -15.22
C SER A 88 21.73 -8.82 -13.83
N ASN A 89 22.13 -9.53 -12.79
CA ASN A 89 22.06 -9.09 -11.41
C ASN A 89 23.33 -8.37 -10.92
N ASN A 90 24.32 -8.24 -11.80
CA ASN A 90 25.57 -7.53 -11.51
C ASN A 90 25.38 -6.03 -11.75
N TRP A 91 25.60 -5.23 -10.70
CA TRP A 91 25.41 -3.77 -10.76
C TRP A 91 26.28 -3.10 -11.83
N HIS A 92 27.53 -3.52 -12.00
CA HIS A 92 28.41 -2.90 -12.97
C HIS A 92 27.89 -3.08 -14.40
N GLN A 93 27.49 -4.30 -14.76
CA GLN A 93 26.91 -4.59 -16.07
C GLN A 93 25.56 -3.87 -16.26
N ALA A 94 24.68 -3.98 -15.27
CA ALA A 94 23.37 -3.31 -15.31
C ALA A 94 23.50 -1.79 -15.44
N SER A 95 24.41 -1.16 -14.68
CA SER A 95 24.62 0.30 -14.75
C SER A 95 25.14 0.77 -16.12
N GLU A 96 25.99 -0.02 -16.78
CA GLU A 96 26.42 0.27 -18.15
C GLU A 96 25.25 0.17 -19.16
N THR A 97 24.43 -0.89 -19.06
CA THR A 97 23.21 -1.05 -19.86
C THR A 97 22.26 0.13 -19.68
N ILE A 98 21.93 0.47 -18.42
CA ILE A 98 21.07 1.59 -18.07
C ILE A 98 21.62 2.91 -18.65
N LYS A 99 22.92 3.16 -18.45
CA LYS A 99 23.59 4.36 -18.97
C LYS A 99 23.45 4.47 -20.49
N ASN A 100 23.78 3.41 -21.22
CA ASN A 100 23.76 3.42 -22.67
C ASN A 100 22.33 3.58 -23.22
N THR A 101 21.34 2.89 -22.63
CA THR A 101 19.92 3.04 -23.00
C THR A 101 19.44 4.47 -22.84
N LEU A 102 19.78 5.13 -21.71
CA LEU A 102 19.36 6.51 -21.48
C LEU A 102 20.08 7.52 -22.37
N ILE A 103 21.35 7.28 -22.71
CA ILE A 103 22.08 8.15 -23.63
C ILE A 103 21.41 8.08 -25.01
N GLU A 104 21.08 6.90 -25.50
CA GLU A 104 20.39 6.74 -26.79
C GLU A 104 19.01 7.42 -26.78
N GLU A 105 18.26 7.27 -25.70
CA GLU A 105 16.92 7.87 -25.58
C GLU A 105 16.96 9.41 -25.56
N PHE A 106 17.98 10.00 -24.89
CA PHE A 106 18.00 11.44 -24.61
C PHE A 106 19.00 12.23 -25.43
N LYS A 107 19.80 11.63 -26.32
CA LYS A 107 20.84 12.32 -27.09
C LYS A 107 20.35 13.49 -27.96
N ASN A 108 19.06 13.51 -28.32
CA ASN A 108 18.46 14.55 -29.17
C ASN A 108 17.37 15.38 -28.48
N GLN A 109 17.43 15.45 -27.14
CA GLN A 109 16.43 16.20 -26.36
C GLN A 109 16.78 17.67 -26.27
N ASP A 110 15.90 18.55 -26.79
CA ASP A 110 16.04 20.01 -26.74
C ASP A 110 15.76 20.57 -25.36
N LYS A 111 14.82 19.93 -24.61
CA LYS A 111 14.44 20.37 -23.27
C LYS A 111 15.43 19.88 -22.23
N LYS A 112 15.75 20.72 -21.25
CA LYS A 112 16.58 20.36 -20.12
C LYS A 112 15.95 19.21 -19.34
N ILE A 113 16.70 18.12 -19.18
CA ILE A 113 16.29 16.94 -18.41
C ILE A 113 16.57 17.14 -16.91
N THR A 114 15.66 16.72 -16.07
CA THR A 114 15.91 16.53 -14.64
C THR A 114 15.78 15.04 -14.32
N LEU A 115 16.89 14.43 -13.90
CA LEU A 115 16.98 12.99 -13.66
C LEU A 115 17.24 12.70 -12.17
N GLY A 116 16.36 11.94 -11.57
CA GLY A 116 16.56 11.25 -10.29
C GLY A 116 16.85 9.77 -10.53
N ILE A 117 17.54 9.12 -9.61
CA ILE A 117 17.80 7.68 -9.65
C ILE A 117 17.58 7.12 -8.25
N SER A 118 16.80 6.06 -8.14
CA SER A 118 16.52 5.36 -6.89
C SER A 118 16.74 3.86 -7.07
N ALA A 119 17.56 3.26 -6.21
CA ALA A 119 17.86 1.84 -6.22
C ALA A 119 17.34 1.19 -4.93
N TYR A 120 16.61 0.09 -5.06
CA TYR A 120 15.98 -0.64 -3.96
C TYR A 120 16.44 -2.09 -3.93
N ASP A 121 16.62 -2.63 -2.71
CA ASP A 121 17.02 -4.02 -2.47
C ASP A 121 18.34 -4.45 -3.18
N LEU A 122 19.16 -3.48 -3.51
CA LEU A 122 20.53 -3.63 -4.00
C LEU A 122 21.52 -3.27 -2.90
N LYS A 123 22.63 -3.99 -2.79
CA LYS A 123 23.72 -3.67 -1.85
C LYS A 123 24.53 -2.46 -2.36
N LEU A 124 23.87 -1.29 -2.45
CA LEU A 124 24.44 -0.05 -2.94
C LEU A 124 24.33 1.05 -1.87
N ASN A 125 25.19 2.03 -1.98
CA ASN A 125 25.10 3.29 -1.23
C ASN A 125 24.76 4.47 -2.15
N SER A 126 24.53 5.65 -1.59
CA SER A 126 24.20 6.84 -2.36
C SER A 126 25.29 7.24 -3.37
N LYS A 127 26.56 6.98 -3.07
CA LYS A 127 27.69 7.31 -3.97
C LYS A 127 27.68 6.46 -5.23
N ASP A 128 27.32 5.17 -5.13
CA ASP A 128 27.22 4.27 -6.27
C ASP A 128 26.15 4.73 -7.26
N VAL A 129 24.98 5.12 -6.75
CA VAL A 129 23.87 5.62 -7.56
C VAL A 129 24.19 6.99 -8.17
N ASN A 130 24.79 7.89 -7.38
CA ASN A 130 25.23 9.20 -7.86
C ASN A 130 26.30 9.09 -8.96
N LYS A 131 27.21 8.11 -8.87
CA LYS A 131 28.22 7.84 -9.90
C LYS A 131 27.58 7.51 -11.24
N LEU A 132 26.52 6.68 -11.28
CA LEU A 132 25.74 6.40 -12.49
C LEU A 132 25.14 7.69 -13.06
N GLY A 133 24.47 8.48 -12.22
CA GLY A 133 23.87 9.77 -12.65
C GLY A 133 24.89 10.75 -13.23
N LEU A 134 26.08 10.85 -12.61
CA LEU A 134 27.16 11.69 -13.12
C LEU A 134 27.75 11.19 -14.44
N ALA A 135 27.85 9.86 -14.62
CA ALA A 135 28.30 9.26 -15.87
C ALA A 135 27.31 9.56 -17.02
N ILE A 136 26.00 9.38 -16.80
CA ILE A 136 24.95 9.76 -17.75
C ILE A 136 25.04 11.25 -18.09
N LYS A 137 25.13 12.12 -17.08
CA LYS A 137 25.28 13.58 -17.27
C LYS A 137 26.49 13.94 -18.11
N LYS A 138 27.65 13.34 -17.87
CA LYS A 138 28.89 13.60 -18.61
C LYS A 138 28.72 13.26 -20.09
N ASN A 139 28.10 12.14 -20.41
CA ASN A 139 27.93 11.69 -21.80
C ASN A 139 26.89 12.55 -22.54
N LEU A 140 25.71 12.79 -21.95
CA LEU A 140 24.66 13.61 -22.57
C LEU A 140 25.13 15.06 -22.80
N LYS A 141 25.90 15.64 -21.87
CA LYS A 141 26.49 16.98 -22.09
C LYS A 141 27.44 17.02 -23.28
N LYS A 142 28.23 15.96 -23.53
CA LYS A 142 29.09 15.88 -24.71
C LYS A 142 28.29 15.84 -26.01
N LEU A 143 27.05 15.34 -25.96
CA LEU A 143 26.12 15.29 -27.08
C LEU A 143 25.22 16.54 -27.18
N GLY A 144 25.48 17.58 -26.35
CA GLY A 144 24.73 18.84 -26.39
C GLY A 144 23.46 18.84 -25.52
N THR A 145 23.07 17.73 -24.92
CA THR A 145 21.84 17.66 -24.13
C THR A 145 22.04 18.24 -22.72
N SER A 146 21.17 19.18 -22.34
CA SER A 146 21.19 19.79 -21.00
C SER A 146 20.52 18.88 -19.96
N ILE A 147 21.26 18.53 -18.90
CA ILE A 147 20.75 17.65 -17.85
C ILE A 147 21.15 18.09 -16.46
N ARG A 148 20.21 18.01 -15.51
CA ARG A 148 20.39 18.16 -14.07
C ARG A 148 20.15 16.82 -13.39
N ILE A 149 21.06 16.39 -12.50
CA ILE A 149 20.85 15.24 -11.62
C ILE A 149 20.31 15.72 -10.27
N VAL A 150 19.30 15.04 -9.75
CA VAL A 150 18.84 15.17 -8.35
C VAL A 150 19.69 14.19 -7.52
N PRO A 151 20.58 14.69 -6.64
CA PRO A 151 21.51 13.81 -5.94
C PRO A 151 20.83 13.04 -4.80
N ASN A 152 21.27 11.83 -4.58
CA ASN A 152 20.96 11.03 -3.40
C ASN A 152 21.90 11.47 -2.26
N GLN A 153 21.35 11.67 -1.05
CA GLN A 153 22.13 12.08 0.12
C GLN A 153 22.67 10.86 0.88
N ASP A 154 21.87 10.29 1.77
CA ASP A 154 22.30 9.21 2.66
C ASP A 154 21.95 7.81 2.13
N LEU A 155 20.84 7.70 1.41
CA LEU A 155 20.29 6.45 0.93
C LEU A 155 20.46 6.31 -0.59
N PRO A 156 20.51 5.08 -1.14
CA PRO A 156 20.62 4.85 -2.58
C PRO A 156 19.32 5.19 -3.35
N TYR A 157 18.34 5.79 -2.70
CA TYR A 157 17.08 6.21 -3.29
C TYR A 157 16.65 7.60 -2.81
N LEU A 158 15.90 8.29 -3.64
CA LEU A 158 15.26 9.56 -3.28
C LEU A 158 14.04 9.29 -2.40
N SER A 159 13.83 10.14 -1.39
CA SER A 159 12.58 10.10 -0.62
C SER A 159 11.38 10.44 -1.52
N SER A 160 10.18 9.95 -1.17
CA SER A 160 8.94 10.32 -1.88
C SER A 160 8.72 11.84 -1.87
N ALA A 161 9.16 12.54 -0.80
CA ALA A 161 9.11 14.00 -0.72
C ALA A 161 10.02 14.65 -1.77
N THR A 162 11.25 14.15 -1.93
CA THR A 162 12.20 14.65 -2.94
C THR A 162 11.65 14.45 -4.35
N SER A 163 11.12 13.26 -4.64
CA SER A 163 10.51 12.95 -5.94
C SER A 163 9.30 13.85 -6.22
N PHE A 164 8.40 14.00 -5.24
CA PHE A 164 7.21 14.85 -5.33
C PHE A 164 7.54 16.33 -5.56
N HIS A 165 8.46 16.91 -4.76
CA HIS A 165 8.83 18.33 -4.89
C HIS A 165 9.60 18.63 -6.17
N ASN A 166 10.41 17.69 -6.68
CA ASN A 166 11.08 17.85 -7.98
C ASN A 166 10.16 17.48 -9.14
N LYS A 167 8.92 17.02 -8.89
CA LYS A 167 7.92 16.62 -9.91
C LYS A 167 8.48 15.59 -10.88
N LEU A 168 9.19 14.57 -10.36
CA LEU A 168 9.89 13.58 -11.18
C LEU A 168 8.96 12.55 -11.84
N ASP A 169 7.66 12.68 -11.58
CA ASP A 169 6.56 11.93 -12.19
C ASP A 169 5.75 12.77 -13.19
N LYS A 170 6.23 13.97 -13.55
CA LYS A 170 5.46 14.92 -14.37
C LYS A 170 6.23 15.34 -15.64
N GLY A 171 5.83 14.78 -16.77
CA GLY A 171 6.33 15.12 -18.09
C GLY A 171 7.62 14.40 -18.50
N ASP A 172 7.92 14.42 -19.78
CA ASP A 172 8.96 13.60 -20.43
C ASP A 172 10.39 14.00 -20.08
N ASN A 173 10.59 15.17 -19.50
CA ASN A 173 11.90 15.70 -19.16
C ASN A 173 12.18 15.75 -17.64
N LYS A 174 11.27 15.24 -16.81
CA LYS A 174 11.43 15.12 -15.35
C LYS A 174 11.22 13.68 -14.94
N ILE A 175 12.29 12.94 -14.79
CA ILE A 175 12.28 11.49 -14.73
C ILE A 175 12.97 11.03 -13.45
N GLU A 176 12.40 10.04 -12.79
CA GLU A 176 13.12 9.23 -11.83
C GLU A 176 13.16 7.79 -12.31
N LEU A 177 14.36 7.22 -12.33
CA LEU A 177 14.53 5.80 -12.54
C LEU A 177 14.36 5.07 -11.22
N ILE A 178 13.50 4.08 -11.23
CA ILE A 178 13.30 3.13 -10.14
C ILE A 178 14.00 1.82 -10.53
N ILE A 179 15.09 1.52 -9.85
CA ILE A 179 15.94 0.36 -10.10
C ILE A 179 15.73 -0.63 -8.98
N VAL A 180 15.38 -1.87 -9.33
CA VAL A 180 15.07 -2.93 -8.35
C VAL A 180 15.78 -4.21 -8.74
N LYS A 181 16.25 -4.95 -7.74
CA LYS A 181 16.75 -6.32 -7.94
C LYS A 181 15.57 -7.29 -8.02
N ASP A 182 15.50 -8.03 -9.11
CA ASP A 182 14.57 -9.14 -9.32
C ASP A 182 15.35 -10.42 -9.54
N GLN A 183 15.39 -11.31 -8.55
CA GLN A 183 16.10 -12.60 -8.57
C GLN A 183 17.46 -12.56 -9.31
N ASN A 184 17.48 -12.85 -10.62
CA ASN A 184 18.67 -12.97 -11.45
C ASN A 184 18.93 -11.75 -12.35
N GLU A 185 18.12 -10.72 -12.28
CA GLU A 185 18.25 -9.52 -13.09
C GLU A 185 18.03 -8.24 -12.29
N ILE A 186 18.35 -7.11 -12.89
CA ILE A 186 17.97 -5.78 -12.41
C ILE A 186 16.96 -5.21 -13.37
N ILE A 187 15.81 -4.84 -12.85
CA ILE A 187 14.71 -4.19 -13.58
C ILE A 187 14.70 -2.71 -13.31
N VAL A 188 14.29 -1.94 -14.30
CA VAL A 188 14.25 -0.47 -14.23
C VAL A 188 12.90 0.02 -14.71
N GLY A 189 12.27 0.88 -13.94
CA GLY A 189 11.06 1.60 -14.31
C GLY A 189 11.28 3.11 -14.38
N LYS A 190 10.46 3.81 -15.17
CA LYS A 190 10.33 5.25 -15.11
C LYS A 190 9.18 5.62 -14.21
N LEU A 191 9.41 6.52 -13.24
CA LEU A 191 8.39 6.96 -12.28
C LEU A 191 7.20 7.59 -13.02
N GLU A 192 6.00 7.07 -12.78
CA GLU A 192 4.72 7.62 -13.27
C GLU A 192 3.87 8.23 -12.17
N GLY A 193 4.10 7.82 -10.92
CA GLY A 193 3.35 8.33 -9.79
C GLY A 193 4.14 8.27 -8.50
N VAL A 194 3.98 9.31 -7.69
CA VAL A 194 4.49 9.37 -6.32
C VAL A 194 3.36 9.75 -5.38
N GLN A 195 3.32 9.11 -4.23
CA GLN A 195 2.28 9.35 -3.23
C GLN A 195 2.20 10.82 -2.84
N ASN A 196 1.00 11.40 -2.89
CA ASN A 196 0.77 12.82 -2.61
C ASN A 196 0.87 13.11 -1.09
N ILE A 197 2.10 13.36 -0.63
CA ILE A 197 2.41 13.62 0.79
C ILE A 197 1.69 14.84 1.34
N SER A 198 1.47 15.87 0.52
CA SER A 198 0.77 17.10 0.93
C SER A 198 -0.72 16.85 1.18
N ALA A 199 -1.35 16.02 0.34
CA ALA A 199 -2.74 15.61 0.54
C ALA A 199 -2.90 14.76 1.82
N TYR A 200 -1.98 13.84 2.08
CA TYR A 200 -2.00 13.06 3.33
C TYR A 200 -1.78 13.95 4.57
N ALA A 201 -0.80 14.86 4.53
CA ALA A 201 -0.54 15.80 5.63
C ALA A 201 -1.76 16.68 5.90
N MET A 202 -2.46 17.14 4.86
CA MET A 202 -3.70 17.89 5.00
C MET A 202 -4.77 17.06 5.72
N ARG A 203 -5.02 15.83 5.30
CA ARG A 203 -6.03 14.94 5.89
C ARG A 203 -5.70 14.51 7.31
N ASP A 204 -4.41 14.34 7.63
CA ASP A 204 -3.96 13.92 8.95
C ASP A 204 -3.92 15.09 9.95
N GLN A 205 -3.40 16.25 9.53
CA GLN A 205 -3.08 17.35 10.45
C GLN A 205 -4.11 18.48 10.46
N LYS A 206 -4.82 18.73 9.35
CA LYS A 206 -5.73 19.88 9.20
C LYS A 206 -7.21 19.54 9.38
N ARG A 207 -7.54 18.34 9.84
CA ARG A 207 -8.92 18.00 10.21
C ARG A 207 -9.41 18.89 11.32
N PRO A 208 -10.67 19.41 11.25
CA PRO A 208 -11.23 20.32 12.24
C PRO A 208 -11.29 19.72 13.66
N LYS A 209 -11.61 18.43 13.76
CA LYS A 209 -11.72 17.70 15.03
C LYS A 209 -10.73 16.57 15.13
N ARG A 210 -9.98 16.57 16.24
CA ARG A 210 -8.97 15.56 16.58
C ARG A 210 -9.11 15.22 18.06
N ASP A 211 -8.93 13.96 18.42
CA ASP A 211 -8.89 13.53 19.81
C ASP A 211 -7.68 12.63 20.04
N ALA A 212 -6.74 13.12 20.83
CA ALA A 212 -5.50 12.39 21.11
C ALA A 212 -5.70 11.17 22.02
N PHE A 213 -6.79 11.15 22.81
CA PHE A 213 -7.09 10.05 23.71
C PHE A 213 -7.67 8.82 22.99
N VAL A 214 -8.41 9.04 21.91
CA VAL A 214 -9.02 7.96 21.11
C VAL A 214 -7.96 7.25 20.24
N GLY A 215 -6.77 7.83 20.12
CA GLY A 215 -5.78 7.39 19.15
C GLY A 215 -6.16 7.86 17.73
N MET A 216 -5.17 8.10 16.89
CA MET A 216 -5.44 8.53 15.51
C MET A 216 -4.95 7.48 14.55
N LEU A 217 -5.89 6.84 13.83
CA LEU A 217 -5.57 5.98 12.71
C LEU A 217 -4.89 6.81 11.62
N PRO A 218 -3.68 6.45 11.15
CA PRO A 218 -3.07 7.16 10.03
C PRO A 218 -3.91 7.01 8.74
N PRO A 219 -4.15 8.08 7.96
CA PRO A 219 -4.93 8.00 6.71
C PRO A 219 -4.43 6.92 5.74
N LYS A 220 -3.11 6.70 5.66
CA LYS A 220 -2.54 5.61 4.84
C LYS A 220 -2.95 4.23 5.31
N LEU A 221 -2.98 4.00 6.62
CA LEU A 221 -3.43 2.72 7.16
C LEU A 221 -4.94 2.52 6.96
N ALA A 222 -5.74 3.58 7.16
CA ALA A 222 -7.17 3.55 6.85
C ALA A 222 -7.41 3.13 5.39
N GLN A 223 -6.68 3.71 4.46
CA GLN A 223 -6.77 3.39 3.04
C GLN A 223 -6.36 1.95 2.73
N ILE A 224 -5.28 1.44 3.35
CA ILE A 224 -4.90 0.02 3.25
C ILE A 224 -6.04 -0.87 3.77
N MET A 225 -6.62 -0.57 4.93
CA MET A 225 -7.70 -1.36 5.52
C MET A 225 -8.94 -1.39 4.64
N ILE A 226 -9.30 -0.25 4.04
CA ILE A 226 -10.41 -0.17 3.07
C ILE A 226 -10.10 -1.06 1.85
N ASN A 227 -8.92 -0.98 1.29
CA ASN A 227 -8.51 -1.81 0.15
C ASN A 227 -8.47 -3.31 0.49
N LEU A 228 -8.04 -3.67 1.70
CA LEU A 228 -8.07 -5.05 2.18
C LEU A 228 -9.51 -5.59 2.28
N ALA A 229 -10.47 -4.77 2.69
CA ALA A 229 -11.89 -5.13 2.71
C ALA A 229 -12.48 -5.17 1.29
N LEU A 230 -12.29 -4.11 0.51
CA LEU A 230 -12.85 -3.94 -0.83
C LEU A 230 -12.31 -4.96 -1.85
N GLY A 231 -10.99 -5.24 -1.79
CA GLY A 231 -10.32 -6.10 -2.75
C GLY A 231 -10.32 -5.53 -4.17
N ASP A 232 -10.62 -6.37 -5.14
CA ASP A 232 -10.67 -6.04 -6.57
C ASP A 232 -11.98 -5.35 -7.02
N GLN A 233 -12.91 -5.10 -6.10
CA GLN A 233 -14.18 -4.48 -6.44
C GLN A 233 -14.03 -2.97 -6.64
N GLU A 234 -14.89 -2.43 -7.53
CA GLU A 234 -15.00 -0.99 -7.71
C GLU A 234 -15.76 -0.34 -6.53
N PRO A 235 -15.27 0.82 -6.03
CA PRO A 235 -15.87 1.49 -4.87
C PRO A 235 -17.27 2.06 -5.12
N LYS A 236 -17.55 2.45 -6.37
CA LYS A 236 -18.77 3.16 -6.73
C LYS A 236 -20.03 2.39 -6.28
N ASP A 237 -20.95 3.11 -5.65
CA ASP A 237 -22.22 2.61 -5.12
C ASP A 237 -22.14 1.56 -4.01
N LYS A 238 -20.94 1.29 -3.49
CA LYS A 238 -20.74 0.38 -2.36
C LYS A 238 -20.78 1.13 -1.04
N LEU A 239 -21.36 0.48 -0.01
CA LEU A 239 -21.45 1.00 1.35
C LEU A 239 -20.38 0.36 2.23
N LEU A 240 -19.55 1.18 2.85
CA LEU A 240 -18.60 0.77 3.88
C LEU A 240 -19.14 1.14 5.25
N LEU A 241 -19.14 0.19 6.18
CA LEU A 241 -19.47 0.39 7.58
C LEU A 241 -18.19 0.46 8.43
N ASP A 242 -18.13 1.46 9.30
CA ASP A 242 -17.16 1.59 10.39
C ASP A 242 -17.90 1.63 11.74
N PRO A 243 -17.98 0.48 12.46
CA PRO A 243 -18.71 0.37 13.74
C PRO A 243 -18.05 1.06 14.94
N PHE A 244 -16.79 1.50 14.80
CA PHE A 244 -16.00 2.21 15.83
C PHE A 244 -15.40 3.47 15.23
N CYS A 245 -16.21 4.31 14.61
CA CYS A 245 -15.73 5.34 13.69
C CYS A 245 -14.88 6.44 14.33
N GLY A 246 -14.94 6.61 15.64
CA GLY A 246 -14.14 7.61 16.38
C GLY A 246 -14.27 9.00 15.77
N THR A 247 -13.19 9.58 15.27
CA THR A 247 -13.16 10.88 14.58
C THR A 247 -13.36 10.79 13.06
N GLY A 248 -13.74 9.63 12.52
CA GLY A 248 -14.12 9.42 11.13
C GLY A 248 -12.99 9.30 10.10
N VAL A 249 -11.79 8.84 10.49
CA VAL A 249 -10.66 8.74 9.54
C VAL A 249 -10.92 7.72 8.44
N LEU A 250 -11.40 6.53 8.79
CA LEU A 250 -11.76 5.49 7.82
C LEU A 250 -12.85 5.98 6.87
N LEU A 251 -13.90 6.56 7.42
CA LEU A 251 -15.01 7.10 6.63
C LEU A 251 -14.54 8.22 5.68
N GLN A 252 -13.64 9.10 6.14
CA GLN A 252 -13.04 10.15 5.32
C GLN A 252 -12.27 9.57 4.11
N GLU A 253 -11.41 8.57 4.33
CA GLU A 253 -10.67 7.93 3.25
C GLU A 253 -11.60 7.13 2.32
N ALA A 254 -12.65 6.49 2.85
CA ALA A 254 -13.65 5.78 2.06
C ALA A 254 -14.42 6.73 1.11
N LEU A 255 -14.84 7.91 1.60
CA LEU A 255 -15.47 8.94 0.77
C LEU A 255 -14.57 9.41 -0.37
N LEU A 256 -13.26 9.62 -0.08
CA LEU A 256 -12.28 10.00 -1.09
C LEU A 256 -12.03 8.90 -2.14
N MET A 257 -12.32 7.65 -1.80
CA MET A 257 -12.28 6.51 -2.73
C MET A 257 -13.60 6.30 -3.49
N GLY A 258 -14.65 7.10 -3.22
CA GLY A 258 -15.94 7.04 -3.90
C GLY A 258 -16.94 6.06 -3.28
N LEU A 259 -16.71 5.61 -2.05
CA LEU A 259 -17.63 4.77 -1.29
C LEU A 259 -18.72 5.61 -0.62
N LYS A 260 -19.92 5.05 -0.45
CA LYS A 260 -20.90 5.48 0.56
C LYS A 260 -20.42 5.02 1.93
N VAL A 261 -20.74 5.75 2.98
CA VAL A 261 -20.23 5.45 4.33
C VAL A 261 -21.32 5.40 5.38
N TYR A 262 -21.18 4.46 6.31
CA TYR A 262 -21.98 4.33 7.50
C TYR A 262 -21.04 4.22 8.70
N GLY A 263 -21.14 5.14 9.65
CA GLY A 263 -20.34 5.17 10.86
C GLY A 263 -21.18 5.09 12.11
N THR A 264 -20.77 4.24 13.06
CA THR A 264 -21.33 4.26 14.42
C THR A 264 -20.20 4.38 15.44
N ASP A 265 -20.50 4.95 16.59
CA ASP A 265 -19.61 5.03 17.75
C ASP A 265 -20.43 5.05 19.04
N LEU A 266 -19.91 4.47 20.12
CA LEU A 266 -20.53 4.49 21.44
C LEU A 266 -20.73 5.93 21.95
N SER A 267 -19.82 6.84 21.62
CA SER A 267 -19.77 8.23 22.05
C SER A 267 -20.44 9.16 21.07
N GLN A 268 -21.52 9.84 21.50
CA GLN A 268 -22.16 10.89 20.70
C GLN A 268 -21.17 12.00 20.31
N LYS A 269 -20.22 12.36 21.19
CA LYS A 269 -19.15 13.32 20.89
C LYS A 269 -18.32 12.89 19.67
N MET A 270 -18.04 11.58 19.51
CA MET A 270 -17.30 11.07 18.36
C MET A 270 -18.12 11.16 17.08
N ILE A 271 -19.41 10.87 17.14
CA ILE A 271 -20.33 11.05 16.00
C ILE A 271 -20.35 12.52 15.55
N ASP A 272 -20.44 13.47 16.49
CA ASP A 272 -20.42 14.90 16.18
C ASP A 272 -19.08 15.33 15.56
N TYR A 273 -17.97 14.81 16.07
CA TYR A 273 -16.63 15.06 15.50
C TYR A 273 -16.49 14.47 14.10
N THR A 274 -16.96 13.25 13.91
CA THR A 274 -16.98 12.58 12.60
C THR A 274 -17.78 13.40 11.60
N LYS A 275 -19.00 13.84 11.95
CA LYS A 275 -19.81 14.68 11.07
C LYS A 275 -19.08 15.94 10.62
N ILE A 276 -18.48 16.70 11.56
CA ILE A 276 -17.71 17.91 11.26
C ILE A 276 -16.54 17.63 10.31
N ASN A 277 -15.82 16.52 10.53
CA ASN A 277 -14.68 16.13 9.70
C ASN A 277 -15.10 15.69 8.29
N LEU A 278 -16.22 14.94 8.18
CA LEU A 278 -16.75 14.51 6.88
C LEU A 278 -17.31 15.69 6.08
N ASP A 279 -18.07 16.60 6.72
CA ASP A 279 -18.56 17.84 6.09
C ASP A 279 -17.38 18.69 5.58
N TRP A 280 -16.31 18.79 6.35
CA TRP A 280 -15.12 19.52 5.94
C TRP A 280 -14.46 18.92 4.69
N ILE A 281 -14.30 17.58 4.59
CA ILE A 281 -13.62 16.95 3.44
C ILE A 281 -14.54 16.94 2.21
N THR A 282 -15.85 16.69 2.37
CA THR A 282 -16.80 16.68 1.27
C THR A 282 -16.92 18.06 0.63
N ASN A 283 -17.08 19.11 1.42
CA ASN A 283 -17.08 20.50 0.94
C ASN A 283 -15.79 20.87 0.23
N LYS A 284 -14.63 20.50 0.82
CA LYS A 284 -13.31 20.81 0.25
C LYS A 284 -13.05 20.08 -1.07
N LYS A 285 -13.62 18.93 -1.27
CA LYS A 285 -13.39 18.06 -2.44
C LYS A 285 -14.58 18.00 -3.40
N HIS A 286 -15.68 18.71 -3.08
CA HIS A 286 -16.93 18.69 -3.84
C HIS A 286 -17.42 17.25 -4.09
N LEU A 287 -17.43 16.44 -3.02
CA LEU A 287 -17.87 15.05 -3.10
C LEU A 287 -19.39 14.99 -2.95
N ASP A 288 -20.06 14.32 -3.88
CA ASP A 288 -21.45 13.90 -3.74
C ASP A 288 -21.47 12.47 -3.22
N SER A 289 -21.89 12.29 -1.96
CA SER A 289 -21.86 10.97 -1.32
C SER A 289 -22.85 10.84 -0.18
N SER A 290 -23.35 9.61 0.01
CA SER A 290 -24.26 9.28 1.11
C SER A 290 -23.44 8.99 2.38
N ILE A 291 -23.80 9.72 3.45
CA ILE A 291 -23.19 9.62 4.79
C ILE A 291 -24.29 9.28 5.78
N PHE A 292 -24.13 8.15 6.48
CA PHE A 292 -25.01 7.72 7.57
C PHE A 292 -24.19 7.69 8.85
N LEU A 293 -24.68 8.35 9.91
CA LEU A 293 -23.99 8.41 11.21
C LEU A 293 -25.02 8.23 12.32
N GLU A 294 -24.74 7.33 13.25
CA GLU A 294 -25.57 7.02 14.40
C GLU A 294 -24.73 6.77 15.65
N GLN A 295 -25.23 7.16 16.82
CA GLN A 295 -24.66 6.67 18.07
C GLN A 295 -25.08 5.22 18.28
N GLY A 296 -24.13 4.35 18.64
CA GLY A 296 -24.45 2.94 18.89
C GLY A 296 -23.29 2.19 19.52
N ASP A 297 -23.62 1.21 20.36
CA ASP A 297 -22.67 0.26 20.89
C ASP A 297 -22.54 -0.90 19.91
N ALA A 298 -21.39 -1.05 19.32
CA ALA A 298 -21.11 -2.08 18.30
C ALA A 298 -21.39 -3.52 18.81
N MET A 299 -21.35 -3.75 20.12
CA MET A 299 -21.64 -5.06 20.71
C MET A 299 -23.13 -5.46 20.61
N ILE A 300 -24.03 -4.50 20.46
CA ILE A 300 -25.50 -4.75 20.46
C ILE A 300 -26.28 -3.97 19.40
N HIS A 301 -25.66 -2.99 18.74
CA HIS A 301 -26.30 -2.14 17.75
C HIS A 301 -26.84 -2.92 16.56
N LYS A 302 -28.00 -2.51 16.04
CA LYS A 302 -28.60 -3.06 14.83
C LYS A 302 -28.54 -2.03 13.71
N TRP A 303 -27.65 -2.30 12.74
CA TRP A 303 -27.46 -1.40 11.59
C TRP A 303 -28.63 -1.48 10.62
N GLN A 304 -29.21 -0.33 10.27
CA GLN A 304 -30.39 -0.24 9.43
C GLN A 304 -30.14 -0.61 7.97
N ILE A 305 -28.90 -0.52 7.53
CA ILE A 305 -28.49 -0.77 6.13
C ILE A 305 -27.38 -1.83 6.14
N THR A 306 -27.60 -2.92 5.41
CA THR A 306 -26.59 -3.98 5.25
C THR A 306 -25.37 -3.45 4.47
N PRO A 307 -24.15 -3.46 5.05
CA PRO A 307 -22.96 -2.98 4.37
C PRO A 307 -22.43 -3.99 3.33
N ASN A 308 -21.79 -3.46 2.28
CA ASN A 308 -21.03 -4.31 1.35
C ASN A 308 -19.69 -4.73 1.95
N PHE A 309 -19.06 -3.83 2.72
CA PHE A 309 -17.77 -4.01 3.36
C PHE A 309 -17.75 -3.42 4.75
N ILE A 310 -16.85 -3.94 5.57
CA ILE A 310 -16.56 -3.37 6.88
C ILE A 310 -15.06 -3.13 6.98
N ALA A 311 -14.68 -1.92 7.38
CA ALA A 311 -13.31 -1.61 7.76
C ALA A 311 -13.36 -0.76 9.02
N THR A 312 -12.67 -1.19 10.08
CA THR A 312 -12.71 -0.52 11.37
C THR A 312 -11.47 -0.79 12.21
N GLU A 313 -11.07 0.19 13.00
CA GLU A 313 -10.15 0.03 14.11
C GLU A 313 -10.96 -0.13 15.39
N THR A 314 -10.93 -1.30 16.01
CA THR A 314 -11.66 -1.53 17.26
C THR A 314 -11.01 -0.78 18.43
N TYR A 315 -11.62 -0.83 19.62
CA TYR A 315 -10.99 -0.28 20.81
C TYR A 315 -9.62 -0.94 21.07
N LEU A 316 -8.57 -0.14 21.14
CA LEU A 316 -7.18 -0.60 21.27
C LEU A 316 -6.71 -0.77 22.74
N GLY A 317 -7.61 -0.54 23.67
CA GLY A 317 -7.26 -0.49 25.10
C GLY A 317 -6.68 0.89 25.48
N GLN A 318 -6.28 0.99 26.73
CA GLN A 318 -5.61 2.21 27.22
C GLN A 318 -4.20 2.36 26.64
N PRO A 319 -3.71 3.59 26.39
CA PRO A 319 -2.35 3.83 25.94
C PRO A 319 -1.34 3.44 27.03
N PHE A 320 -0.20 2.87 26.62
CA PHE A 320 0.92 2.55 27.48
C PHE A 320 2.16 3.36 27.09
N SER A 321 2.78 4.03 28.04
CA SER A 321 4.06 4.73 27.86
C SER A 321 5.28 3.81 28.03
N ALA A 322 5.10 2.67 28.71
CA ALA A 322 6.09 1.61 28.91
C ALA A 322 5.41 0.24 28.82
N ILE A 323 6.20 -0.83 28.72
CA ILE A 323 5.68 -2.21 28.70
C ILE A 323 4.96 -2.45 30.04
N PRO A 324 3.65 -2.77 30.02
CA PRO A 324 2.88 -2.98 31.25
C PRO A 324 3.28 -4.28 31.95
N SER A 325 2.95 -4.39 33.27
CA SER A 325 3.04 -5.66 33.98
C SER A 325 2.12 -6.69 33.31
N LYS A 326 2.44 -7.98 33.50
CA LYS A 326 1.63 -9.09 32.98
C LYS A 326 0.17 -9.00 33.45
N ALA A 327 -0.07 -8.74 34.71
CA ALA A 327 -1.42 -8.62 35.28
C ALA A 327 -2.22 -7.48 34.64
N LYS A 328 -1.57 -6.31 34.44
CA LYS A 328 -2.23 -5.16 33.77
C LYS A 328 -2.50 -5.42 32.32
N LEU A 329 -1.58 -6.07 31.60
CA LEU A 329 -1.78 -6.46 30.21
C LEU A 329 -2.93 -7.46 30.06
N ASP A 330 -3.00 -8.47 30.96
CA ASP A 330 -4.05 -9.49 30.93
C ASP A 330 -5.44 -8.88 31.21
N GLU A 331 -5.55 -7.91 32.11
CA GLU A 331 -6.79 -7.14 32.38
C GLU A 331 -7.25 -6.39 31.08
N VAL A 332 -6.37 -5.60 30.48
CA VAL A 332 -6.69 -4.82 29.29
C VAL A 332 -7.03 -5.73 28.10
N ARG A 333 -6.25 -6.81 27.91
CA ARG A 333 -6.49 -7.79 26.86
C ARG A 333 -7.85 -8.46 27.01
N LYS A 334 -8.24 -8.89 28.23
CA LYS A 334 -9.54 -9.49 28.49
C LYS A 334 -10.70 -8.55 28.13
N ASN A 335 -10.57 -7.26 28.45
CA ASN A 335 -11.59 -6.27 28.08
C ASN A 335 -11.67 -6.10 26.56
N CYS A 336 -10.54 -5.97 25.86
CA CYS A 336 -10.52 -5.88 24.40
C CYS A 336 -11.03 -7.17 23.73
N ASP A 337 -10.68 -8.35 24.25
CA ASP A 337 -11.22 -9.64 23.78
C ASP A 337 -12.75 -9.69 23.90
N HIS A 338 -13.30 -9.22 25.02
CA HIS A 338 -14.76 -9.15 25.22
C HIS A 338 -15.44 -8.24 24.21
N ILE A 339 -14.91 -7.03 23.99
CA ILE A 339 -15.49 -6.07 23.04
C ILE A 339 -15.47 -6.65 21.62
N VAL A 340 -14.31 -7.18 21.18
CA VAL A 340 -14.15 -7.69 19.81
C VAL A 340 -15.00 -8.95 19.58
N SER A 341 -15.03 -9.89 20.52
CA SER A 341 -15.85 -11.10 20.38
C SER A 341 -17.34 -10.80 20.40
N SER A 342 -17.82 -9.92 21.29
CA SER A 342 -19.23 -9.50 21.35
C SER A 342 -19.66 -8.76 20.10
N PHE A 343 -18.82 -7.87 19.57
CA PHE A 343 -19.04 -7.22 18.29
C PHE A 343 -19.19 -8.23 17.14
N LEU A 344 -18.27 -9.18 17.02
CA LEU A 344 -18.34 -10.21 15.98
C LEU A 344 -19.59 -11.08 16.10
N ILE A 345 -19.98 -11.45 17.31
CA ILE A 345 -21.23 -12.20 17.57
C ILE A 345 -22.44 -11.38 17.10
N ASN A 346 -22.53 -10.09 17.49
CA ASN A 346 -23.63 -9.21 17.09
C ASN A 346 -23.67 -8.98 15.57
N LEU A 347 -22.50 -8.86 14.94
CA LEU A 347 -22.38 -8.59 13.51
C LEU A 347 -22.84 -9.76 12.63
N LYS A 348 -22.63 -10.99 13.07
CA LYS A 348 -22.83 -12.23 12.30
C LYS A 348 -24.18 -12.31 11.60
N ASP A 349 -25.25 -11.93 12.26
CA ASP A 349 -26.62 -12.03 11.75
C ASP A 349 -27.04 -10.79 10.92
N GLN A 350 -26.14 -9.81 10.74
CA GLN A 350 -26.43 -8.54 10.10
C GLN A 350 -25.68 -8.32 8.77
N ILE A 351 -24.87 -9.29 8.37
CA ILE A 351 -24.06 -9.23 7.15
C ILE A 351 -24.24 -10.46 6.28
N SER A 352 -23.90 -10.33 5.01
CA SER A 352 -23.89 -11.47 4.09
C SER A 352 -22.57 -12.25 4.13
N LYS A 353 -22.56 -13.48 3.61
CA LYS A 353 -21.34 -14.29 3.43
C LYS A 353 -20.31 -13.64 2.51
N ASP A 354 -20.75 -12.77 1.61
CA ASP A 354 -19.87 -12.04 0.69
C ASP A 354 -19.25 -10.78 1.31
N THR A 355 -19.79 -10.32 2.45
CA THR A 355 -19.26 -9.15 3.15
C THR A 355 -17.86 -9.45 3.67
N THR A 356 -16.87 -8.68 3.17
CA THR A 356 -15.50 -8.75 3.67
C THR A 356 -15.30 -7.72 4.78
N ILE A 357 -14.64 -8.14 5.84
CA ILE A 357 -14.39 -7.36 7.05
C ILE A 357 -12.88 -7.17 7.20
N CYS A 358 -12.41 -5.95 7.34
CA CYS A 358 -11.05 -5.64 7.74
C CYS A 358 -11.05 -4.99 9.13
N LEU A 359 -10.47 -5.68 10.11
CA LEU A 359 -10.38 -5.22 11.49
C LEU A 359 -8.94 -4.88 11.85
N GLY A 360 -8.74 -3.71 12.47
CA GLY A 360 -7.53 -3.39 13.21
C GLY A 360 -7.79 -3.64 14.71
N VAL A 361 -7.34 -4.78 15.24
CA VAL A 361 -7.47 -5.10 16.65
C VAL A 361 -6.16 -4.86 17.40
N PRO A 362 -6.18 -4.63 18.75
CA PRO A 362 -4.96 -4.36 19.47
C PRO A 362 -4.02 -5.57 19.53
N ALA A 363 -2.72 -5.27 19.46
CA ALA A 363 -1.64 -6.17 19.83
C ALA A 363 -0.59 -5.39 20.62
N TRP A 364 0.04 -6.01 21.61
CA TRP A 364 0.97 -5.32 22.52
C TRP A 364 2.38 -5.87 22.35
N ARG A 365 3.34 -4.97 22.18
CA ARG A 365 4.75 -5.33 22.06
C ARG A 365 5.27 -5.94 23.37
N ASN A 366 5.80 -7.16 23.29
CA ASN A 366 6.43 -7.85 24.43
C ASN A 366 7.93 -7.61 24.45
N HIS A 367 8.57 -7.97 23.34
CA HIS A 367 10.00 -7.89 23.10
C HIS A 367 10.20 -7.35 21.68
N LYS A 368 11.46 -7.17 21.28
CA LYS A 368 11.79 -6.80 19.90
C LYS A 368 11.14 -7.80 18.93
N ASP A 369 10.31 -7.27 18.03
CA ASP A 369 9.63 -8.02 16.96
C ASP A 369 8.62 -9.11 17.42
N SER A 370 8.17 -9.08 18.70
CA SER A 370 7.18 -9.99 19.23
C SER A 370 5.99 -9.24 19.83
N PHE A 371 4.77 -9.82 19.70
CA PHE A 371 3.52 -9.19 20.13
C PHE A 371 2.59 -10.18 20.83
N THR A 372 1.99 -9.75 21.95
CA THR A 372 0.82 -10.40 22.54
C THR A 372 -0.41 -10.00 21.73
N ARG A 373 -1.17 -10.97 21.27
CA ARG A 373 -2.39 -10.78 20.46
C ARG A 373 -3.63 -11.13 21.27
N LEU A 374 -4.79 -10.70 20.83
CA LEU A 374 -6.07 -11.11 21.43
C LEU A 374 -6.30 -12.62 21.30
N ASN A 375 -6.99 -13.22 22.26
CA ASN A 375 -7.41 -14.62 22.19
C ASN A 375 -8.43 -14.83 21.06
N THR A 376 -9.33 -13.88 20.88
CA THR A 376 -10.34 -13.86 19.81
C THR A 376 -9.74 -14.12 18.43
N VAL A 377 -8.50 -13.67 18.17
CA VAL A 377 -7.81 -13.88 16.87
C VAL A 377 -7.54 -15.36 16.58
N PHE A 378 -7.43 -16.19 17.62
CA PHE A 378 -7.21 -17.65 17.52
C PHE A 378 -8.51 -18.46 17.57
N GLU A 379 -9.63 -17.81 17.85
CA GLU A 379 -10.95 -18.43 18.03
C GLU A 379 -11.98 -17.97 16.99
N LEU A 380 -11.55 -17.32 15.93
CA LEU A 380 -12.43 -16.76 14.88
C LEU A 380 -13.36 -17.81 14.26
N GLU A 381 -12.87 -19.04 14.04
CA GLU A 381 -13.68 -20.14 13.49
C GLU A 381 -14.83 -20.54 14.43
N LYS A 382 -14.61 -20.55 15.75
CA LYS A 382 -15.66 -20.80 16.75
C LYS A 382 -16.75 -19.71 16.72
N LEU A 383 -16.37 -18.48 16.35
CA LEU A 383 -17.31 -17.36 16.17
C LEU A 383 -18.02 -17.39 14.82
N GLY A 384 -17.66 -18.30 13.92
CA GLY A 384 -18.23 -18.45 12.58
C GLY A 384 -17.56 -17.61 11.49
N TYR A 385 -16.30 -17.21 11.72
CA TYR A 385 -15.52 -16.43 10.75
C TYR A 385 -14.30 -17.20 10.25
N LYS A 386 -13.95 -16.99 8.99
CA LYS A 386 -12.69 -17.46 8.38
C LYS A 386 -11.81 -16.30 7.97
N LYS A 387 -10.50 -16.51 8.04
CA LYS A 387 -9.53 -15.55 7.51
C LYS A 387 -9.52 -15.60 5.98
N VAL A 388 -9.48 -14.43 5.35
CA VAL A 388 -9.27 -14.27 3.90
C VAL A 388 -7.78 -14.24 3.57
N LEU A 389 -6.97 -13.79 4.53
CA LEU A 389 -5.51 -13.79 4.45
C LEU A 389 -4.97 -14.57 5.64
N ASP A 390 -4.20 -15.63 5.38
CA ASP A 390 -3.60 -16.47 6.43
C ASP A 390 -2.40 -15.80 7.11
N LYS A 391 -1.83 -14.79 6.46
CA LYS A 391 -0.66 -14.08 6.95
C LYS A 391 -1.02 -13.17 8.12
N THR A 392 -0.19 -13.17 9.17
CA THR A 392 -0.28 -12.18 10.24
C THR A 392 0.25 -10.83 9.75
N LEU A 393 -0.58 -9.81 9.87
CA LEU A 393 -0.29 -8.44 9.42
C LEU A 393 -0.31 -7.51 10.63
N ILE A 394 0.86 -7.14 11.15
CA ILE A 394 0.99 -6.23 12.29
C ILE A 394 1.44 -4.84 11.81
N TYR A 395 0.63 -3.84 12.09
CA TYR A 395 1.04 -2.44 11.97
C TYR A 395 1.59 -1.94 13.29
N ALA A 396 2.90 -1.72 13.34
CA ALA A 396 3.59 -1.21 14.54
C ALA A 396 4.54 -0.06 14.19
N ARG A 397 4.63 0.96 15.05
CA ARG A 397 5.68 1.97 15.02
C ARG A 397 6.76 1.59 16.04
N LYS A 398 8.03 1.98 15.79
CA LYS A 398 9.16 1.57 16.62
C LYS A 398 8.95 1.89 18.12
N ASP A 399 8.38 3.05 18.40
CA ASP A 399 8.28 3.61 19.76
C ASP A 399 6.89 3.39 20.39
N GLN A 400 6.01 2.58 19.75
CA GLN A 400 4.67 2.32 20.27
C GLN A 400 4.58 0.90 20.87
N ILE A 401 4.02 0.82 22.06
CA ILE A 401 3.70 -0.45 22.73
C ILE A 401 2.48 -1.08 22.09
N VAL A 402 1.44 -0.28 21.82
CA VAL A 402 0.20 -0.77 21.21
C VAL A 402 0.34 -0.74 19.69
N ALA A 403 0.26 -1.90 19.09
CA ALA A 403 0.21 -2.13 17.65
C ALA A 403 -1.22 -2.51 17.22
N ARG A 404 -1.42 -2.65 15.92
CA ARG A 404 -2.65 -3.15 15.31
C ARG A 404 -2.38 -4.48 14.61
N ASP A 405 -3.12 -5.51 14.98
CA ASP A 405 -3.21 -6.76 14.23
C ASP A 405 -4.33 -6.61 13.21
N ILE A 406 -3.98 -6.63 11.93
CA ILE A 406 -4.91 -6.40 10.83
C ILE A 406 -5.44 -7.74 10.34
N LEU A 407 -6.73 -7.96 10.54
CA LEU A 407 -7.45 -9.17 10.18
C LEU A 407 -8.36 -8.92 9.00
N VAL A 408 -8.34 -9.81 8.01
CA VAL A 408 -9.30 -9.79 6.90
C VAL A 408 -10.15 -11.05 6.99
N LEU A 409 -11.46 -10.88 7.20
CA LEU A 409 -12.39 -11.93 7.58
C LEU A 409 -13.60 -11.99 6.63
N ARG A 410 -14.23 -13.17 6.58
CA ARG A 410 -15.58 -13.40 6.05
C ARG A 410 -16.33 -14.38 6.95
N LEU A 411 -17.65 -14.42 6.84
CA LEU A 411 -18.44 -15.53 7.39
C LEU A 411 -18.04 -16.85 6.74
N GLN A 412 -18.13 -17.95 7.52
CA GLN A 412 -17.92 -19.33 7.05
C GLN A 412 -19.03 -19.78 6.11
#